data_3e33c6f1ac8d4896ceaff8579026f602
#
_entry.id   3e33c6f1ac8d4896ceaff8579026f602
#
_cell.length_a   1.000
_cell.length_b   1.000
_cell.length_c   1.000
_cell.angle_alpha   90.00
_cell.angle_beta   90.00
_cell.angle_gamma   90.00
#
_symmetry.space_group_name_H-M   'P 1'
#
loop_
_entity.id
_entity.type
_entity.pdbx_description
1 polymer ?
#
loop_
_entity_poly.entity_id
_entity_poly.type
_entity_poly.pdbx_seq_one_letter_code
_entity_poly.pdbx_strand_id
1 'polypeptide(L)'
;VLFPTEKTWKPICVGKPFLGFATVYYYKWLKSEGWETYDNIFDYSFDEIEDDKERLNTWFEDNIMRLSKMSIEQIQSLIKLDADKIERNKNKALCYKLEIPERLSHFISSGYFGRVTRKFVFNERGVFGEVTSDLIV
;
A
#
# COMPACT_ATOMS: atom_id res chain seq x y z
N VAL A 1 1.84 -6.57 -15.42
CA VAL A 1 2.57 -5.64 -14.56
C VAL A 1 1.69 -5.35 -13.36
N LEU A 2 2.18 -5.71 -12.15
CA LEU A 2 1.50 -5.44 -10.89
C LEU A 2 1.71 -3.96 -10.53
N PHE A 3 0.61 -3.21 -10.39
CA PHE A 3 0.67 -1.79 -10.07
C PHE A 3 0.00 -1.52 -8.72
N PRO A 4 0.78 -1.35 -7.63
CA PRO A 4 0.22 -0.91 -6.37
C PRO A 4 -0.24 0.54 -6.48
N THR A 5 -1.45 0.79 -6.01
CA THR A 5 -2.05 2.13 -6.05
C THR A 5 -1.95 2.81 -4.68
N GLU A 6 -2.44 4.05 -4.60
CA GLU A 6 -2.55 4.76 -3.32
C GLU A 6 -3.38 4.00 -2.28
N LYS A 7 -4.27 3.10 -2.69
CA LYS A 7 -5.07 2.24 -1.80
C LYS A 7 -4.21 1.23 -1.03
N THR A 8 -3.06 0.84 -1.59
CA THR A 8 -2.06 0.02 -0.90
C THR A 8 -1.22 0.87 0.05
N TRP A 9 -0.75 2.03 -0.40
CA TRP A 9 0.23 2.82 0.34
C TRP A 9 -0.38 3.63 1.47
N LYS A 10 -1.60 4.16 1.30
CA LYS A 10 -2.27 4.95 2.36
C LYS A 10 -2.39 4.20 3.68
N PRO A 11 -2.97 2.98 3.73
CA PRO A 11 -3.05 2.26 4.99
C PRO A 11 -1.69 1.92 5.58
N ILE A 12 -0.70 1.55 4.75
CA ILE A 12 0.66 1.27 5.21
C ILE A 12 1.28 2.50 5.89
N CYS A 13 1.22 3.67 5.24
CA CYS A 13 1.79 4.91 5.77
C CYS A 13 1.16 5.36 7.09
N VAL A 14 -0.12 5.07 7.31
CA VAL A 14 -0.82 5.40 8.56
C VAL A 14 -0.78 4.27 9.59
N GLY A 15 -0.02 3.20 9.33
CA GLY A 15 0.13 2.07 10.26
C GLY A 15 -1.16 1.29 10.46
N LYS A 16 -1.86 0.98 9.38
CA LYS A 16 -3.07 0.15 9.41
C LYS A 16 -2.88 -1.11 8.57
N PRO A 17 -3.35 -2.28 9.05
CA PRO A 17 -3.44 -3.45 8.21
C PRO A 17 -4.44 -3.20 7.08
N PHE A 18 -4.20 -3.80 5.94
CA PHE A 18 -5.10 -3.69 4.80
C PHE A 18 -5.26 -5.03 4.09
N LEU A 19 -6.42 -5.22 3.50
CA LEU A 19 -6.72 -6.32 2.61
C LEU A 19 -7.46 -5.74 1.40
N GLY A 20 -6.96 -5.98 0.21
CA GLY A 20 -7.59 -5.62 -1.05
C GLY A 20 -7.80 -6.84 -1.91
N PHE A 21 -8.85 -6.85 -2.72
CA PHE A 21 -8.96 -7.78 -3.81
C PHE A 21 -8.16 -7.24 -5.00
N ALA A 22 -7.14 -7.99 -5.41
CA ALA A 22 -6.19 -7.58 -6.44
C ALA A 22 -5.99 -8.69 -7.48
N THR A 23 -5.11 -8.47 -8.44
CA THR A 23 -4.70 -9.48 -9.41
C THR A 23 -4.00 -10.65 -8.70
N VAL A 24 -4.03 -11.83 -9.34
CA VAL A 24 -3.32 -13.02 -8.86
C VAL A 24 -1.85 -12.72 -8.57
N TYR A 25 -1.31 -13.34 -7.54
CA TYR A 25 0.08 -13.16 -7.04
C TYR A 25 0.43 -11.75 -6.53
N TYR A 26 -0.56 -10.92 -6.20
CA TYR A 26 -0.32 -9.57 -5.72
C TYR A 26 0.39 -9.54 -4.35
N TYR A 27 -0.07 -10.33 -3.39
CA TYR A 27 0.55 -10.41 -2.06
C TYR A 27 1.87 -11.17 -2.08
N LYS A 28 2.00 -12.16 -2.96
CA LYS A 28 3.27 -12.83 -3.22
C LYS A 28 4.31 -11.85 -3.76
N TRP A 29 3.91 -10.97 -4.68
CA TRP A 29 4.76 -9.90 -5.16
C TRP A 29 5.10 -8.90 -4.05
N LEU A 30 4.15 -8.44 -3.23
CA LEU A 30 4.44 -7.56 -2.09
C LEU A 30 5.50 -8.18 -1.16
N LYS A 31 5.40 -9.47 -0.85
CA LYS A 31 6.41 -10.19 -0.06
C LYS A 31 7.78 -10.20 -0.74
N SER A 32 7.84 -10.40 -2.07
CA SER A 32 9.11 -10.38 -2.82
C SER A 32 9.79 -9.00 -2.83
N GLU A 33 8.99 -7.92 -2.74
CA GLU A 33 9.48 -6.54 -2.57
C GLU A 33 9.83 -6.21 -1.11
N GLY A 34 9.77 -7.20 -0.23
CA GLY A 34 10.11 -7.07 1.18
C GLY A 34 9.05 -6.34 2.01
N TRP A 35 7.80 -6.33 1.57
CA TRP A 35 6.67 -5.89 2.36
C TRP A 35 6.09 -7.04 3.15
N GLU A 36 5.67 -6.78 4.37
CA GLU A 36 5.06 -7.80 5.23
C GLU A 36 3.55 -7.90 4.98
N THR A 37 3.04 -9.12 5.05
CA THR A 37 1.59 -9.41 5.03
C THR A 37 1.12 -9.72 6.45
N TYR A 38 -0.16 -9.54 6.69
CA TYR A 38 -0.76 -9.62 8.04
C TYR A 38 -1.45 -10.97 8.22
N ASP A 39 -0.65 -12.04 8.24
CA ASP A 39 -1.12 -13.43 8.18
C ASP A 39 -1.88 -13.87 9.44
N ASN A 40 -1.76 -13.15 10.57
CA ASN A 40 -2.59 -13.39 11.75
C ASN A 40 -4.00 -12.82 11.60
N ILE A 41 -4.17 -11.78 10.76
CA ILE A 41 -5.45 -11.10 10.53
C ILE A 41 -6.15 -11.68 9.31
N PHE A 42 -5.42 -11.87 8.20
CA PHE A 42 -5.98 -12.21 6.90
C PHE A 42 -5.45 -13.54 6.37
N ASP A 43 -6.30 -14.26 5.66
CA ASP A 43 -5.94 -15.42 4.87
C ASP A 43 -5.62 -14.98 3.43
N TYR A 44 -4.44 -15.32 2.94
CA TYR A 44 -3.97 -14.97 1.60
C TYR A 44 -3.98 -16.14 0.62
N SER A 45 -4.63 -17.26 0.96
CA SER A 45 -4.74 -18.44 0.07
C SER A 45 -5.36 -18.11 -1.28
N PHE A 46 -6.23 -17.10 -1.33
CA PHE A 46 -6.84 -16.61 -2.56
C PHE A 46 -5.84 -16.02 -3.56
N ASP A 47 -4.68 -15.55 -3.11
CA ASP A 47 -3.73 -14.80 -3.95
C ASP A 47 -3.13 -15.65 -5.08
N GLU A 48 -3.11 -16.98 -4.94
CA GLU A 48 -2.58 -17.91 -5.94
C GLU A 48 -3.66 -18.56 -6.82
N ILE A 49 -4.93 -18.22 -6.63
CA ILE A 49 -6.05 -18.74 -7.43
C ILE A 49 -6.14 -17.93 -8.74
N GLU A 50 -5.97 -18.59 -9.88
CA GLU A 50 -5.96 -17.93 -11.19
C GLU A 50 -7.37 -17.55 -11.66
N ASP A 51 -8.39 -18.36 -11.35
CA ASP A 51 -9.77 -18.03 -11.69
C ASP A 51 -10.29 -16.88 -10.83
N ASP A 52 -10.66 -15.78 -11.49
CA ASP A 52 -11.07 -14.55 -10.81
C ASP A 52 -12.31 -14.72 -9.93
N LYS A 53 -13.25 -15.58 -10.34
CA LYS A 53 -14.49 -15.81 -9.59
C LYS A 53 -14.22 -16.66 -8.36
N GLU A 54 -13.44 -17.72 -8.50
CA GLU A 54 -13.03 -18.56 -7.38
C GLU A 54 -12.18 -17.75 -6.40
N ARG A 55 -11.23 -16.96 -6.89
CA ARG A 55 -10.38 -16.06 -6.08
C ARG A 55 -11.23 -15.07 -5.29
N LEU A 56 -12.23 -14.44 -5.91
CA LEU A 56 -13.13 -13.50 -5.24
C LEU A 56 -13.96 -14.20 -4.16
N ASN A 57 -14.47 -15.37 -4.42
CA ASN A 57 -15.25 -16.14 -3.45
C ASN A 57 -14.37 -16.52 -2.24
N THR A 58 -13.18 -17.06 -2.47
CA THR A 58 -12.24 -17.42 -1.42
C THR A 58 -11.83 -16.20 -0.60
N TRP A 59 -11.47 -15.10 -1.28
CA TRP A 59 -11.16 -13.83 -0.59
C TRP A 59 -12.30 -13.38 0.33
N PHE A 60 -13.54 -13.43 -0.16
CA PHE A 60 -14.71 -13.00 0.59
C PHE A 60 -15.03 -13.92 1.77
N GLU A 61 -15.08 -15.23 1.54
CA GLU A 61 -15.43 -16.21 2.58
C GLU A 61 -14.38 -16.29 3.68
N ASP A 62 -13.10 -16.43 3.31
CA ASP A 62 -12.02 -16.67 4.27
C ASP A 62 -11.59 -15.38 5.01
N ASN A 63 -11.95 -14.22 4.51
CA ASN A 63 -11.62 -12.97 5.16
C ASN A 63 -12.85 -12.21 5.64
N ILE A 64 -13.70 -11.73 4.73
CA ILE A 64 -14.80 -10.84 5.09
C ILE A 64 -15.82 -11.57 5.96
N MET A 65 -16.28 -12.74 5.50
CA MET A 65 -17.26 -13.53 6.26
C MET A 65 -16.70 -14.06 7.57
N ARG A 66 -15.43 -14.47 7.59
CA ARG A 66 -14.77 -14.93 8.82
C ARG A 66 -14.64 -13.78 9.84
N LEU A 67 -14.13 -12.63 9.42
CA LEU A 67 -13.93 -11.48 10.33
C LEU A 67 -15.27 -10.89 10.79
N SER A 68 -16.33 -10.93 9.98
CA SER A 68 -17.65 -10.42 10.36
C SER A 68 -18.29 -11.20 11.52
N LYS A 69 -17.86 -12.44 11.76
CA LYS A 69 -18.32 -13.29 12.87
C LYS A 69 -17.52 -13.09 14.15
N MET A 70 -16.45 -12.32 14.12
CA MET A 70 -15.58 -12.06 15.27
C MET A 70 -16.04 -10.84 16.05
N SER A 71 -15.79 -10.85 17.37
CA SER A 71 -15.95 -9.64 18.19
C SER A 71 -14.84 -8.64 17.91
N ILE A 72 -15.06 -7.37 18.28
CA ILE A 72 -14.06 -6.31 18.16
C ILE A 72 -12.79 -6.67 18.94
N GLU A 73 -12.93 -7.25 20.12
CA GLU A 73 -11.82 -7.66 20.99
C GLU A 73 -10.97 -8.76 20.32
N GLN A 74 -11.63 -9.71 19.64
CA GLN A 74 -10.93 -10.76 18.88
C GLN A 74 -10.13 -10.15 17.72
N ILE A 75 -10.74 -9.24 16.95
CA ILE A 75 -10.05 -8.56 15.85
C ILE A 75 -8.87 -7.71 16.36
N GLN A 76 -9.05 -6.99 17.45
CA GLN A 76 -7.99 -6.22 18.10
C GLN A 76 -6.83 -7.09 18.56
N SER A 77 -7.13 -8.30 19.06
CA SER A 77 -6.11 -9.27 19.46
C SER A 77 -5.28 -9.75 18.26
N LEU A 78 -5.92 -10.03 17.12
CA LEU A 78 -5.21 -10.37 15.88
C LEU A 78 -4.32 -9.23 15.38
N ILE A 79 -4.81 -7.98 15.42
CA ILE A 79 -4.03 -6.80 15.05
C ILE A 79 -2.80 -6.66 15.95
N LYS A 80 -2.91 -6.94 17.25
CA LYS A 80 -1.77 -6.91 18.18
C LYS A 80 -0.70 -7.95 17.82
N LEU A 81 -1.09 -9.13 17.32
CA LEU A 81 -0.13 -10.16 16.87
C LEU A 81 0.70 -9.71 15.66
N ASP A 82 0.14 -8.87 14.80
CA ASP A 82 0.83 -8.33 13.62
C ASP A 82 1.38 -6.89 13.84
N ALA A 83 1.37 -6.36 15.07
CA ALA A 83 1.76 -4.99 15.37
C ALA A 83 3.17 -4.65 14.88
N ASP A 84 4.13 -5.55 15.07
CA ASP A 84 5.51 -5.37 14.63
C ASP A 84 5.63 -5.31 13.10
N LYS A 85 4.86 -6.13 12.39
CA LYS A 85 4.81 -6.12 10.91
C LYS A 85 4.21 -4.79 10.41
N ILE A 86 3.14 -4.32 11.04
CA ILE A 86 2.49 -3.05 10.73
C ILE A 86 3.48 -1.90 10.90
N GLU A 87 4.22 -1.86 12.01
CA GLU A 87 5.21 -0.82 12.27
C GLU A 87 6.41 -0.89 11.31
N ARG A 88 6.93 -2.09 10.99
CA ARG A 88 8.00 -2.25 10.00
C ARG A 88 7.58 -1.75 8.62
N ASN A 89 6.38 -2.11 8.16
CA ASN A 89 5.84 -1.63 6.89
C ASN A 89 5.69 -0.11 6.86
N LYS A 90 5.15 0.47 7.92
CA LYS A 90 5.01 1.93 8.06
C LYS A 90 6.36 2.63 8.00
N ASN A 91 7.34 2.17 8.76
CA ASN A 91 8.68 2.76 8.76
C ASN A 91 9.36 2.62 7.40
N LYS A 92 9.23 1.46 6.76
CA LYS A 92 9.72 1.25 5.39
C LYS A 92 9.07 2.24 4.42
N ALA A 93 7.75 2.43 4.47
CA ALA A 93 7.04 3.37 3.60
C ALA A 93 7.46 4.81 3.80
N LEU A 94 7.63 5.25 5.06
CA LEU A 94 8.05 6.60 5.39
C LEU A 94 9.51 6.89 5.03
N CYS A 95 10.36 5.84 5.02
CA CYS A 95 11.76 5.93 4.64
C CYS A 95 12.00 5.62 3.16
N TYR A 96 10.95 5.27 2.41
CA TYR A 96 11.06 4.89 1.01
C TYR A 96 11.52 6.09 0.17
N LYS A 97 12.78 6.06 -0.24
CA LYS A 97 13.32 7.01 -1.21
C LYS A 97 13.02 6.46 -2.60
N LEU A 98 12.23 7.21 -3.36
CA LEU A 98 12.06 6.93 -4.77
C LEU A 98 13.42 7.16 -5.45
N GLU A 99 14.14 6.11 -5.78
CA GLU A 99 15.31 6.20 -6.64
C GLU A 99 14.82 6.53 -8.06
N ILE A 100 14.85 7.81 -8.37
CA ILE A 100 14.56 8.27 -9.73
C ILE A 100 15.74 7.79 -10.59
N PRO A 101 15.52 6.96 -11.64
CA PRO A 101 16.59 6.56 -12.54
C PRO A 101 17.36 7.78 -13.03
N GLU A 102 18.69 7.71 -13.05
CA GLU A 102 19.57 8.84 -13.40
C GLU A 102 19.18 9.52 -14.72
N ARG A 103 18.74 8.75 -15.70
CA ARG A 103 18.20 9.26 -16.97
C ARG A 103 16.96 10.14 -16.78
N LEU A 104 16.06 9.77 -15.87
CA LEU A 104 14.86 10.54 -15.58
C LEU A 104 15.20 11.80 -14.76
N SER A 105 16.13 11.69 -13.84
CA SER A 105 16.67 12.82 -13.07
C SER A 105 17.30 13.86 -13.99
N HIS A 106 18.11 13.42 -14.95
CA HIS A 106 18.72 14.31 -15.95
C HIS A 106 17.66 14.94 -16.87
N PHE A 107 16.65 14.20 -17.27
CA PHE A 107 15.53 14.70 -18.09
C PHE A 107 14.70 15.74 -17.34
N ILE A 108 14.42 15.53 -16.05
CA ILE A 108 13.70 16.49 -15.20
C ILE A 108 14.57 17.75 -14.97
N SER A 109 15.87 17.59 -14.74
CA SER A 109 16.80 18.71 -14.49
C SER A 109 17.14 19.51 -15.73
N SER A 110 17.00 18.94 -16.94
CA SER A 110 17.28 19.62 -18.20
C SER A 110 16.25 20.71 -18.60
N GLY A 111 15.19 20.89 -17.78
CA GLY A 111 14.20 21.96 -18.00
C GLY A 111 13.24 21.74 -19.16
N TYR A 112 13.21 20.55 -19.76
CA TYR A 112 12.31 20.21 -20.87
C TYR A 112 10.82 20.20 -20.47
N PHE A 113 10.52 20.00 -19.19
CA PHE A 113 9.23 20.34 -18.59
C PHE A 113 9.47 21.58 -17.72
N GLY A 114 8.92 22.71 -18.15
CA GLY A 114 8.98 23.95 -17.35
C GLY A 114 8.74 23.62 -15.88
N ARG A 115 9.53 24.22 -14.99
CA ARG A 115 9.68 23.88 -13.57
C ARG A 115 8.33 23.61 -12.89
N VAL A 116 7.89 22.35 -12.89
CA VAL A 116 6.80 21.89 -12.04
C VAL A 116 7.45 21.39 -10.74
N THR A 117 7.77 22.27 -9.86
CA THR A 117 8.13 21.92 -8.47
C THR A 117 6.85 21.58 -7.73
N ARG A 118 6.42 20.32 -7.78
CA ARG A 118 5.37 19.85 -6.89
C ARG A 118 5.99 19.50 -5.55
N LYS A 119 5.86 20.39 -4.59
CA LYS A 119 6.15 20.08 -3.18
C LYS A 119 4.94 19.34 -2.61
N PHE A 120 5.08 18.05 -2.38
CA PHE A 120 4.10 17.29 -1.59
C PHE A 120 4.43 17.49 -0.10
N VAL A 121 3.58 18.21 0.60
CA VAL A 121 3.68 18.35 2.06
C VAL A 121 2.60 17.48 2.68
N PHE A 122 3.03 16.43 3.40
CA PHE A 122 2.13 15.65 4.24
C PHE A 122 1.96 16.40 5.56
N ASN A 123 0.72 16.75 5.90
CA ASN A 123 0.39 17.22 7.23
C ASN A 123 -0.17 16.06 8.07
N GLU A 124 -0.22 16.23 9.37
CA GLU A 124 -0.69 15.24 10.34
C GLU A 124 -2.14 14.74 10.12
N ARG A 125 -2.89 15.37 9.23
CA ARG A 125 -4.26 15.03 8.86
C ARG A 125 -4.39 14.29 7.54
N GLY A 126 -3.28 13.96 6.87
CA GLY A 126 -3.27 13.19 5.61
C GLY A 126 -3.90 13.93 4.42
N VAL A 127 -4.04 15.23 4.48
CA VAL A 127 -4.59 16.05 3.38
C VAL A 127 -3.43 16.47 2.48
N PHE A 128 -3.54 16.21 1.19
CA PHE A 128 -2.62 16.75 0.19
C PHE A 128 -2.76 18.27 0.16
N GLY A 129 -1.70 18.97 0.55
CA GLY A 129 -1.64 20.41 0.46
C GLY A 129 -1.58 20.89 -0.99
N GLU A 130 -1.97 22.14 -1.20
CA GLU A 130 -2.07 22.83 -2.48
C GLU A 130 -0.82 22.73 -3.36
N VAL A 131 -1.08 22.54 -4.64
CA VAL A 131 -0.09 22.66 -5.70
C VAL A 131 0.04 24.14 -6.04
N THR A 132 1.06 24.80 -5.58
CA THR A 132 1.43 26.10 -6.12
C THR A 132 2.26 25.90 -7.39
N SER A 133 1.66 26.18 -8.52
CA SER A 133 2.37 26.26 -9.79
C SER A 133 2.84 27.72 -9.96
N ASP A 134 4.09 28.00 -9.69
CA ASP A 134 4.70 29.23 -10.19
C ASP A 134 5.11 28.98 -11.65
N LEU A 135 4.20 29.31 -12.56
CA LEU A 135 4.50 29.52 -13.97
C LEU A 135 5.29 30.85 -14.04
N ILE A 136 6.61 30.77 -14.13
CA ILE A 136 7.41 31.88 -14.60
C ILE A 136 7.54 31.71 -16.11
N VAL A 137 6.91 32.61 -16.84
CA VAL A 137 7.06 32.81 -18.27
C VAL A 137 8.47 33.30 -18.58
#